data_fa5fee57ea342b6ee33daa82ef4bb7d9
#
_entry.id   fa5fee57ea342b6ee33daa82ef4bb7d9
#
_cell.length_a   1.000
_cell.length_b   1.000
_cell.length_c   1.000
_cell.angle_alpha   90.00
_cell.angle_beta   90.00
_cell.angle_gamma   90.00
#
_symmetry.space_group_name_H-M   'P 1'
#
loop_
_entity.id
_entity.type
_entity.pdbx_description
1 polymer ?
#
loop_
_entity_poly.entity_id
_entity_poly.type
_entity_poly.pdbx_seq_one_letter_code
_entity_poly.pdbx_strand_id
1 'polypeptide(L)'
;MIMMGKHIAAFARLAPAIGAATFITIASWSPARAGDADVLGVVTRQKSPGVYDFDVTIRSKDTGWERFADRIEAVGMDGTIYGTRLLEHPHDAEQPFTRDLYNVRVPGVVNSVIVRVHFKPTGYDGVSMAVTLGER
;
A
#
# COMPACT_ATOMS: atom_id res chain seq x y z
N MET A 1 -20.23 41.27 -43.09
CA MET A 1 -20.12 41.00 -42.64
C MET A 1 -19.52 40.21 -41.98
N ILE A 2 -19.27 39.86 -41.46
CA ILE A 2 -18.81 39.29 -40.95
C ILE A 2 -18.57 38.38 -40.25
N MET A 3 -18.36 37.96 -39.96
CA MET A 3 -18.19 37.17 -39.37
C MET A 3 -17.68 36.49 -38.71
N MET A 4 -17.44 36.25 -38.36
CA MET A 4 -17.03 35.62 -37.78
C MET A 4 -16.67 34.76 -37.23
N GLY A 5 -16.38 34.31 -36.84
CA GLY A 5 -16.06 33.57 -36.36
C GLY A 5 -15.91 32.88 -35.68
N LYS A 6 -15.66 32.45 -35.53
CA LYS A 6 -15.52 31.74 -34.89
C LYS A 6 -15.02 30.90 -34.44
N HIS A 7 -14.57 30.48 -34.09
CA HIS A 7 -14.13 29.75 -33.68
C HIS A 7 -13.94 29.01 -32.96
N ILE A 8 -13.82 28.52 -32.71
CA ILE A 8 -13.81 27.96 -32.04
C ILE A 8 -13.25 27.08 -31.59
N ALA A 9 -12.95 26.82 -31.12
CA ALA A 9 -12.34 26.20 -30.57
C ALA A 9 -12.50 25.04 -30.18
N ALA A 10 -12.11 24.45 -30.33
CA ALA A 10 -12.32 23.38 -30.09
C ALA A 10 -11.61 22.77 -29.24
N PHE A 11 -11.70 22.49 -28.66
CA PHE A 11 -11.09 21.94 -27.83
C PHE A 11 -11.19 20.76 -27.56
N ALA A 12 -10.66 20.32 -27.81
CA ALA A 12 -10.32 19.25 -27.63
C ALA A 12 -10.30 18.63 -26.50
N ARG A 13 -10.69 18.13 -26.17
CA ARG A 13 -10.67 17.58 -25.15
C ARG A 13 -10.39 16.37 -25.09
N LEU A 14 -9.74 15.97 -24.76
CA LEU A 14 -9.29 14.95 -24.57
C LEU A 14 -9.72 14.17 -23.60
N ALA A 15 -10.18 13.42 -23.77
CA ALA A 15 -10.57 12.53 -22.95
C ALA A 15 -9.60 11.71 -22.52
N PRO A 16 -9.47 11.50 -21.53
CA PRO A 16 -8.53 10.71 -21.09
C PRO A 16 -8.92 9.38 -21.07
N ALA A 17 -8.25 8.76 -21.53
CA ALA A 17 -8.49 7.54 -21.51
C ALA A 17 -8.20 6.95 -20.32
N ILE A 18 -8.88 6.46 -19.79
CA ILE A 18 -8.63 5.95 -18.73
C ILE A 18 -8.46 4.67 -18.69
N GLY A 19 -7.56 4.29 -18.65
CA GLY A 19 -7.34 3.10 -18.58
C GLY A 19 -7.64 2.36 -17.43
N ALA A 20 -7.43 1.31 -17.44
CA ALA A 20 -7.70 0.51 -16.48
C ALA A 20 -6.74 0.60 -15.53
N ALA A 21 -6.90 0.70 -14.72
CA ALA A 21 -6.33 0.93 -13.78
C ALA A 21 -5.65 0.02 -13.02
N THR A 22 -4.56 -0.01 -13.27
CA THR A 22 -3.83 -0.66 -12.45
C THR A 22 -3.38 0.32 -11.56
N PHE A 23 -3.72 0.32 -10.44
CA PHE A 23 -3.35 1.33 -9.70
C PHE A 23 -2.21 1.13 -8.95
N ILE A 24 -1.27 1.76 -9.28
CA ILE A 24 -0.21 1.95 -8.47
C ILE A 24 -0.53 3.10 -7.68
N THR A 25 -0.87 2.93 -6.53
CA THR A 25 -1.05 4.03 -5.70
C THR A 25 0.27 4.36 -5.18
N ILE A 26 0.82 5.35 -5.67
CA ILE A 26 2.02 5.80 -5.15
C ILE A 26 1.63 6.62 -3.99
N ALA A 27 1.96 6.16 -2.90
CA ALA A 27 1.68 6.89 -1.72
C ALA A 27 2.50 8.11 -1.75
N SER A 28 1.91 9.16 -1.45
CA SER A 28 2.57 10.38 -1.46
C SER A 28 3.59 10.41 -0.38
N TRP A 29 4.61 11.11 -0.64
CA TRP A 29 5.67 11.27 0.24
C TRP A 29 5.29 12.01 1.42
N SER A 30 5.15 11.32 2.45
CA SER A 30 5.05 11.96 3.71
C SER A 30 6.46 12.04 4.22
N PRO A 31 6.86 13.10 4.82
CA PRO A 31 8.18 13.15 5.39
C PRO A 31 8.21 12.40 6.71
N ALA A 32 7.53 11.33 6.81
CA ALA A 32 7.57 10.54 8.01
C ALA A 32 8.97 10.00 8.16
N ARG A 33 9.46 10.00 9.37
CA ARG A 33 10.77 9.51 9.62
C ARG A 33 10.83 8.05 9.43
N ALA A 34 11.87 7.59 8.80
CA ALA A 34 12.17 6.17 8.71
C ALA A 34 12.36 5.63 10.12
N GLY A 35 11.81 4.49 10.37
CA GLY A 35 11.95 3.79 11.65
C GLY A 35 12.75 2.52 11.48
N ASP A 36 12.55 1.60 12.40
CA ASP A 36 13.26 0.33 12.34
C ASP A 36 12.71 -0.58 11.26
N ALA A 37 11.46 -0.43 10.89
CA ALA A 37 10.89 -1.16 9.76
C ALA A 37 9.88 -0.28 9.06
N ASP A 38 10.10 -0.06 7.76
CA ASP A 38 9.27 0.85 6.99
C ASP A 38 8.63 0.12 5.82
N VAL A 39 7.37 0.42 5.56
CA VAL A 39 6.69 -0.05 4.36
C VAL A 39 7.05 0.92 3.24
N LEU A 40 7.68 0.41 2.21
CA LEU A 40 8.09 1.24 1.08
C LEU A 40 7.07 1.21 -0.05
N GLY A 41 6.29 0.17 -0.15
CA GLY A 41 5.29 0.07 -1.20
C GLY A 41 4.37 -1.10 -0.98
N VAL A 42 3.18 -1.02 -1.53
CA VAL A 42 2.19 -2.07 -1.45
C VAL A 42 1.52 -2.20 -2.81
N VAL A 43 1.48 -3.41 -3.33
CA VAL A 43 0.72 -3.71 -4.53
C VAL A 43 -0.49 -4.53 -4.08
N THR A 44 -1.67 -4.10 -4.47
CA THR A 44 -2.91 -4.71 -4.04
C THR A 44 -3.61 -5.38 -5.20
N ARG A 45 -4.09 -6.60 -4.99
CA ARG A 45 -4.89 -7.30 -5.98
C ARG A 45 -6.16 -7.78 -5.31
N GLN A 46 -7.31 -7.49 -5.91
CA GLN A 46 -8.56 -8.02 -5.40
C GLN A 46 -8.78 -9.39 -6.01
N LYS A 47 -8.95 -10.40 -5.18
CA LYS A 47 -9.16 -11.76 -5.65
C LYS A 47 -10.62 -12.05 -5.86
N SER A 48 -11.45 -11.50 -5.02
CA SER A 48 -12.90 -11.65 -5.09
C SER A 48 -13.48 -10.55 -4.23
N PRO A 49 -14.79 -10.36 -4.25
CA PRO A 49 -15.36 -9.27 -3.46
C PRO A 49 -14.95 -9.37 -2.00
N GLY A 50 -14.32 -8.33 -1.52
CA GLY A 50 -13.90 -8.26 -0.12
C GLY A 50 -12.64 -9.05 0.22
N VAL A 51 -11.98 -9.66 -0.75
CA VAL A 51 -10.77 -10.45 -0.48
C VAL A 51 -9.62 -9.90 -1.30
N TYR A 52 -8.52 -9.61 -0.63
CA TYR A 52 -7.39 -8.95 -1.26
C TYR A 52 -6.09 -9.66 -0.95
N ASP A 53 -5.17 -9.59 -1.92
CA ASP A 53 -3.79 -9.98 -1.70
C ASP A 53 -2.94 -8.73 -1.76
N PHE A 54 -1.94 -8.66 -0.92
CA PHE A 54 -1.01 -7.54 -0.92
C PHE A 54 0.40 -8.07 -1.07
N ASP A 55 1.19 -7.38 -1.89
CA ASP A 55 2.63 -7.59 -1.91
C ASP A 55 3.23 -6.37 -1.25
N VAL A 56 3.97 -6.57 -0.20
CA VAL A 56 4.46 -5.49 0.65
C VAL A 56 5.97 -5.44 0.57
N THR A 57 6.49 -4.31 0.17
CA THR A 57 7.94 -4.09 0.12
C THR A 57 8.36 -3.35 1.37
N ILE A 58 9.35 -3.88 2.04
CA ILE A 58 9.76 -3.46 3.36
C ILE A 58 11.25 -3.19 3.38
N ARG A 59 11.63 -2.15 4.10
CA ARG A 59 13.02 -1.95 4.46
C ARG A 59 13.08 -2.00 5.99
N SER A 60 13.95 -2.82 6.53
CA SER A 60 14.04 -2.96 7.97
C SER A 60 15.49 -3.07 8.40
N LYS A 61 15.73 -2.78 9.66
CA LYS A 61 17.07 -2.78 10.22
C LYS A 61 17.38 -4.09 10.92
N ASP A 62 17.03 -5.19 10.28
CA ASP A 62 17.25 -6.52 10.85
C ASP A 62 18.71 -6.77 11.11
N THR A 63 19.02 -7.27 12.29
CA THR A 63 20.39 -7.62 12.62
C THR A 63 20.51 -9.05 13.15
N GLY A 64 19.40 -9.71 13.36
CA GLY A 64 19.38 -11.06 13.91
C GLY A 64 18.05 -11.31 14.59
N TRP A 65 17.97 -12.41 15.32
CA TRP A 65 16.70 -12.84 15.89
C TRP A 65 16.16 -11.95 17.00
N GLU A 66 17.00 -11.10 17.55
CA GLU A 66 16.52 -10.21 18.59
C GLU A 66 16.08 -8.87 18.04
N ARG A 67 16.43 -8.56 16.81
CA ARG A 67 16.03 -7.33 16.17
C ARG A 67 15.71 -7.60 14.72
N PHE A 68 14.44 -7.78 14.41
CA PHE A 68 14.03 -8.02 13.03
C PHE A 68 12.54 -7.70 12.85
N ALA A 69 12.16 -7.46 11.61
CA ALA A 69 10.76 -7.30 11.26
C ALA A 69 10.11 -8.67 11.35
N ASP A 70 9.15 -8.85 12.24
CA ASP A 70 8.60 -10.17 12.52
C ASP A 70 7.18 -10.38 12.03
N ARG A 71 6.49 -9.35 11.57
CA ARG A 71 5.19 -9.57 10.94
C ARG A 71 4.70 -8.34 10.18
N ILE A 72 3.86 -8.60 9.21
CA ILE A 72 3.18 -7.59 8.43
C ILE A 72 1.71 -7.68 8.79
N GLU A 73 1.06 -6.54 8.92
CA GLU A 73 -0.37 -6.52 9.22
C GLU A 73 -1.10 -5.56 8.31
N ALA A 74 -2.33 -5.91 7.96
CA ALA A 74 -3.26 -5.00 7.31
C ALA A 74 -4.34 -4.70 8.32
N VAL A 75 -4.47 -3.43 8.69
CA VAL A 75 -5.39 -3.04 9.75
C VAL A 75 -6.33 -1.94 9.27
N GLY A 76 -7.50 -1.89 9.88
CA GLY A 76 -8.45 -0.82 9.61
C GLY A 76 -8.05 0.44 10.34
N MET A 77 -8.73 1.53 10.00
CA MET A 77 -8.47 2.81 10.65
C MET A 77 -8.81 2.78 12.13
N ASP A 78 -9.66 1.86 12.52
CA ASP A 78 -10.04 1.68 13.92
C ASP A 78 -9.14 0.69 14.64
N GLY A 79 -8.11 0.19 13.97
CA GLY A 79 -7.18 -0.75 14.58
C GLY A 79 -7.53 -2.22 14.40
N THR A 80 -8.65 -2.53 13.76
CA THR A 80 -9.02 -3.92 13.53
C THR A 80 -8.00 -4.58 12.62
N ILE A 81 -7.46 -5.72 13.02
CA ILE A 81 -6.48 -6.42 12.21
C ILE A 81 -7.23 -7.36 11.27
N TYR A 82 -7.10 -7.12 9.97
CA TYR A 82 -7.77 -7.94 8.98
C TYR A 82 -6.87 -9.07 8.46
N GLY A 83 -5.59 -8.93 8.59
CA GLY A 83 -4.68 -9.98 8.17
C GLY A 83 -3.30 -9.80 8.75
N THR A 84 -2.60 -10.91 8.93
CA THR A 84 -1.25 -10.93 9.48
C THR A 84 -0.41 -11.94 8.72
N ARG A 85 0.78 -11.56 8.36
CA ARG A 85 1.78 -12.46 7.81
C ARG A 85 2.98 -12.47 8.74
N LEU A 86 3.31 -13.63 9.29
CA LEU A 86 4.50 -13.73 10.11
C LEU A 86 5.72 -13.79 9.22
N LEU A 87 6.76 -13.09 9.61
CA LEU A 87 8.05 -13.12 8.94
C LEU A 87 8.93 -13.98 9.83
N GLU A 88 9.31 -15.14 9.33
CA GLU A 88 9.80 -16.18 10.21
C GLU A 88 11.30 -16.18 10.41
N HIS A 89 11.98 -15.23 9.83
CA HIS A 89 13.42 -15.10 10.05
C HIS A 89 13.88 -13.69 9.70
N PRO A 90 15.04 -13.29 10.21
CA PRO A 90 15.61 -11.99 9.84
C PRO A 90 15.97 -11.92 8.37
N HIS A 91 15.92 -10.71 7.82
CA HIS A 91 16.27 -10.47 6.43
C HIS A 91 17.48 -9.53 6.37
N ASP A 92 18.47 -9.76 7.23
CA ASP A 92 19.59 -8.86 7.34
C ASP A 92 20.46 -8.82 6.09
N ALA A 93 20.42 -9.87 5.28
CA ALA A 93 21.21 -9.90 4.06
C ALA A 93 20.40 -9.54 2.81
N GLU A 94 19.13 -9.24 2.95
CA GLU A 94 18.29 -8.97 1.80
C GLU A 94 17.45 -7.74 2.11
N GLN A 95 17.86 -6.59 1.68
CA GLN A 95 17.13 -5.35 1.93
C GLN A 95 17.12 -4.49 0.66
N PRO A 96 15.99 -3.94 0.27
CA PRO A 96 14.68 -4.20 0.83
C PRO A 96 14.15 -5.55 0.35
N PHE A 97 13.10 -6.01 0.96
CA PHE A 97 12.51 -7.29 0.57
C PHE A 97 11.00 -7.15 0.42
N THR A 98 10.41 -8.06 -0.34
CA THR A 98 8.96 -8.04 -0.60
C THR A 98 8.37 -9.37 -0.15
N ARG A 99 7.28 -9.30 0.57
CA ARG A 99 6.55 -10.49 1.01
C ARG A 99 5.06 -10.28 0.83
N ASP A 100 4.35 -11.37 0.68
CA ASP A 100 2.92 -11.31 0.42
C ASP A 100 2.12 -11.40 1.71
N LEU A 101 0.91 -10.91 1.63
CA LEU A 101 -0.07 -11.05 2.67
C LEU A 101 -1.35 -11.38 1.92
N TYR A 102 -1.71 -12.66 1.91
CA TYR A 102 -2.76 -13.17 1.05
C TYR A 102 -4.08 -13.35 1.76
N ASN A 103 -5.13 -13.29 0.98
CA ASN A 103 -6.48 -13.64 1.43
C ASN A 103 -6.96 -12.79 2.59
N VAL A 104 -6.72 -11.50 2.50
CA VAL A 104 -7.16 -10.58 3.52
C VAL A 104 -8.61 -10.25 3.28
N ARG A 105 -9.47 -10.54 4.24
CA ARG A 105 -10.89 -10.29 4.10
C ARG A 105 -11.24 -8.99 4.77
N VAL A 106 -11.80 -8.08 4.00
CA VAL A 106 -12.10 -6.75 4.49
C VAL A 106 -13.58 -6.47 4.25
N PRO A 107 -14.30 -6.02 5.26
CA PRO A 107 -15.72 -5.74 5.10
C PRO A 107 -16.00 -4.72 3.99
N GLY A 108 -17.11 -4.89 3.32
CA GLY A 108 -17.44 -4.05 2.17
C GLY A 108 -17.52 -2.58 2.46
N VAL A 109 -17.80 -2.19 3.71
CA VAL A 109 -17.89 -0.78 4.05
C VAL A 109 -16.52 -0.15 4.28
N VAL A 110 -15.45 -0.94 4.33
CA VAL A 110 -14.11 -0.43 4.60
C VAL A 110 -13.45 -0.16 3.25
N ASN A 111 -13.05 1.07 3.02
CA ASN A 111 -12.48 1.48 1.74
C ASN A 111 -10.96 1.58 1.74
N SER A 112 -10.36 1.53 2.87
CA SER A 112 -8.90 1.58 2.94
C SER A 112 -8.40 0.87 4.18
N VAL A 113 -7.17 0.42 4.11
CA VAL A 113 -6.51 -0.22 5.24
C VAL A 113 -5.12 0.37 5.37
N ILE A 114 -4.52 0.18 6.52
CA ILE A 114 -3.14 0.57 6.74
C ILE A 114 -2.33 -0.71 6.77
N VAL A 115 -1.27 -0.75 5.97
CA VAL A 115 -0.32 -1.85 6.00
C VAL A 115 0.86 -1.39 6.85
N ARG A 116 1.20 -2.19 7.83
CA ARG A 116 2.27 -1.85 8.77
C ARG A 116 3.13 -3.06 9.08
N VAL A 117 4.31 -2.80 9.59
CA VAL A 117 5.27 -3.85 9.92
C VAL A 117 5.64 -3.71 11.38
N HIS A 118 5.64 -4.81 12.07
CA HIS A 118 6.09 -4.85 13.45
C HIS A 118 7.56 -5.23 13.48
N PHE A 119 8.35 -4.49 14.24
CA PHE A 119 9.77 -4.76 14.39
C PHE A 119 10.04 -5.10 15.84
N LYS A 120 10.68 -6.21 16.04
CA LYS A 120 11.05 -6.65 17.36
C LYS A 120 12.37 -5.97 17.72
N PRO A 121 12.51 -5.27 18.83
CA PRO A 121 11.57 -5.14 19.92
C PRO A 121 10.81 -3.81 19.96
N THR A 122 10.96 -2.96 18.95
CA THR A 122 10.46 -1.60 19.06
C THR A 122 9.03 -1.41 18.60
N GLY A 123 8.43 -2.42 18.00
CA GLY A 123 7.01 -2.33 17.65
C GLY A 123 6.78 -1.69 16.29
N TYR A 124 5.88 -0.73 16.23
CA TYR A 124 5.45 -0.16 14.96
C TYR A 124 5.99 1.26 14.80
N ASP A 125 7.26 1.45 15.01
CA ASP A 125 7.81 2.79 14.98
C ASP A 125 8.20 3.27 13.59
N GLY A 126 8.03 2.45 12.57
CA GLY A 126 8.41 2.84 11.21
C GLY A 126 7.26 3.39 10.42
N VAL A 127 7.51 3.60 9.14
CA VAL A 127 6.53 4.16 8.23
C VAL A 127 5.53 3.08 7.83
N SER A 128 4.25 3.36 7.98
CA SER A 128 3.18 2.51 7.48
C SER A 128 2.59 3.14 6.23
N MET A 129 1.74 2.40 5.52
CA MET A 129 1.19 2.92 4.28
C MET A 129 -0.32 2.69 4.23
N ALA A 130 -1.06 3.76 3.97
CA ALA A 130 -2.50 3.65 3.78
C ALA A 130 -2.75 3.19 2.35
N VAL A 131 -3.61 2.21 2.18
CA VAL A 131 -3.91 1.62 0.90
C VAL A 131 -5.39 1.74 0.65
N THR A 132 -5.76 2.37 -0.47
CA THR A 132 -7.16 2.46 -0.86
C THR A 132 -7.52 1.16 -1.59
N LEU A 133 -8.60 0.54 -1.15
CA LEU A 133 -9.06 -0.69 -1.77
C LEU A 133 -9.89 -0.36 -3.00
N GLY A 134 -9.86 -1.24 -3.96
CA GLY A 134 -10.57 -0.98 -5.19
C GLY A 134 -12.05 -1.10 -5.04
N GLU A 135 -12.74 -0.92 -6.16
CA GLU A 135 -14.16 -1.00 -6.13
C GLU A 135 -14.63 -2.35 -5.82
N ARG A 136 -15.74 -2.46 -5.16
CA ARG A 136 -16.27 -3.72 -4.71
C ARG A 136 -17.48 -4.11 -5.47
#